data_2d29183c6fd96b77c1cf81d272c29033
#
_entry.id   2d29183c6fd96b77c1cf81d272c29033
#
_cell.length_a   1.000
_cell.length_b   1.000
_cell.length_c   1.000
_cell.angle_alpha   90.00
_cell.angle_beta   90.00
_cell.angle_gamma   90.00
#
_symmetry.space_group_name_H-M   'P 1'
#
loop_
_entity.id
_entity.type
_entity.pdbx_description
1 polymer ?
#
loop_
_entity_poly.entity_id
_entity_poly.type
_entity_poly.pdbx_seq_one_letter_code
_entity_poly.pdbx_strand_id
1 'polypeptide(L)'
;MKKYNIPTAAYENFDDPEKALEYLRTEARFPIVLKADGLALGKGVLICQDLKEAEDGVKEIMEDKKFGNAGNTMVIEEFMTGREVSVLSFVDGKTIRTMTSAQDHKRAQDGDQGLNTGGMGTFSPSPFYTEEVDEFCRKYVYQPTVDAMAAEGRPFKESFSLVLCLPQMARRYWNIMHASEIRKHR
;
A
#
# COMPACT_ATOMS: atom_id res chain seq x y z
N MET A 1 -5.96 5.94 7.47
CA MET A 1 -5.03 6.98 6.99
C MET A 1 -5.78 8.27 6.66
N LYS A 2 -6.86 8.28 5.84
CA LYS A 2 -7.69 9.48 5.53
C LYS A 2 -8.07 10.28 6.80
N LYS A 3 -8.61 9.63 7.86
CA LYS A 3 -9.03 10.26 9.12
C LYS A 3 -7.94 11.08 9.82
N TYR A 4 -6.69 10.69 9.66
CA TYR A 4 -5.53 11.32 10.33
C TYR A 4 -4.61 12.07 9.35
N ASN A 5 -5.06 12.29 8.12
CA ASN A 5 -4.29 12.96 7.07
C ASN A 5 -2.89 12.35 6.82
N ILE A 6 -2.78 11.04 7.00
CA ILE A 6 -1.56 10.30 6.69
C ILE A 6 -1.56 10.02 5.18
N PRO A 7 -0.52 10.44 4.45
CA PRO A 7 -0.43 10.23 3.00
C PRO A 7 -0.56 8.76 2.62
N THR A 8 -1.42 8.49 1.66
CA THR A 8 -1.66 7.16 1.10
C THR A 8 -2.26 7.29 -0.29
N ALA A 9 -2.31 6.20 -1.06
CA ALA A 9 -3.05 6.13 -2.31
C ALA A 9 -4.49 6.61 -2.14
N ALA A 10 -5.04 7.21 -3.17
CA ALA A 10 -6.48 7.46 -3.19
C ALA A 10 -7.21 6.12 -3.22
N TYR A 11 -8.21 5.94 -2.38
CA TYR A 11 -8.97 4.70 -2.31
C TYR A 11 -10.40 4.93 -1.88
N GLU A 12 -11.29 4.02 -2.28
CA GLU A 12 -12.65 3.90 -1.78
C GLU A 12 -12.97 2.45 -1.43
N ASN A 13 -13.88 2.27 -0.46
CA ASN A 13 -14.31 0.96 0.02
C ASN A 13 -15.74 0.68 -0.44
N PHE A 14 -16.00 -0.53 -0.91
CA PHE A 14 -17.30 -0.96 -1.40
C PHE A 14 -17.70 -2.29 -0.75
N ASP A 15 -18.90 -2.33 -0.21
CA ASP A 15 -19.58 -3.53 0.30
C ASP A 15 -20.72 -3.99 -0.65
N ASP A 16 -20.96 -3.23 -1.72
CA ASP A 16 -21.98 -3.44 -2.74
C ASP A 16 -21.33 -3.46 -4.12
N PRO A 17 -21.41 -4.58 -4.88
CA PRO A 17 -20.80 -4.70 -6.19
C PRO A 17 -21.33 -3.68 -7.21
N GLU A 18 -22.63 -3.34 -7.18
CA GLU A 18 -23.20 -2.37 -8.10
C GLU A 18 -22.61 -0.96 -7.89
N LYS A 19 -22.39 -0.54 -6.65
CA LYS A 19 -21.72 0.73 -6.35
C LYS A 19 -20.27 0.74 -6.78
N ALA A 20 -19.57 -0.39 -6.62
CA ALA A 20 -18.21 -0.54 -7.11
C ALA A 20 -18.14 -0.40 -8.64
N LEU A 21 -19.06 -1.03 -9.35
CA LEU A 21 -19.18 -0.94 -10.81
C LEU A 21 -19.51 0.50 -11.26
N GLU A 22 -20.42 1.18 -10.57
CA GLU A 22 -20.75 2.57 -10.85
C GLU A 22 -19.53 3.48 -10.71
N TYR A 23 -18.78 3.34 -9.61
CA TYR A 23 -17.53 4.09 -9.40
C TYR A 23 -16.50 3.82 -10.50
N LEU A 24 -16.30 2.56 -10.88
CA LEU A 24 -15.37 2.19 -11.95
C LEU A 24 -15.73 2.82 -13.30
N ARG A 25 -17.02 2.96 -13.59
CA ARG A 25 -17.53 3.55 -14.84
C ARG A 25 -17.48 5.07 -14.88
N THR A 26 -17.57 5.72 -13.73
CA THR A 26 -17.77 7.19 -13.67
C THR A 26 -16.54 7.95 -13.16
N GLU A 27 -15.78 7.39 -12.24
CA GLU A 27 -14.73 8.11 -11.51
C GLU A 27 -13.33 7.50 -11.65
N ALA A 28 -13.24 6.19 -11.90
CA ALA A 28 -11.96 5.48 -11.92
C ALA A 28 -11.05 5.91 -13.08
N ARG A 29 -9.76 5.92 -12.79
CA ARG A 29 -8.69 6.11 -13.78
C ARG A 29 -7.85 4.85 -13.85
N PHE A 30 -7.53 4.42 -15.05
CA PHE A 30 -6.77 3.19 -15.27
C PHE A 30 -5.28 3.47 -15.53
N PRO A 31 -4.38 2.55 -15.12
CA PRO A 31 -4.68 1.31 -14.39
C PRO A 31 -5.17 1.58 -12.96
N ILE A 32 -5.90 0.61 -12.38
CA ILE A 32 -6.46 0.67 -11.02
C ILE A 32 -6.23 -0.65 -10.27
N VAL A 33 -6.25 -0.61 -8.95
CA VAL A 33 -6.03 -1.78 -8.10
C VAL A 33 -7.30 -2.14 -7.35
N LEU A 34 -7.73 -3.39 -7.48
CA LEU A 34 -8.83 -3.97 -6.70
C LEU A 34 -8.25 -4.88 -5.62
N LYS A 35 -8.71 -4.75 -4.40
CA LYS A 35 -8.25 -5.57 -3.26
C LYS A 35 -9.45 -6.12 -2.48
N ALA A 36 -9.45 -7.42 -2.22
CA ALA A 36 -10.34 -8.00 -1.23
C ALA A 36 -9.91 -7.55 0.18
N ASP A 37 -10.87 -7.08 1.01
CA ASP A 37 -10.60 -6.64 2.39
C ASP A 37 -10.58 -7.84 3.35
N GLY A 38 -9.44 -8.52 3.40
CA GLY A 38 -9.24 -9.64 4.30
C GLY A 38 -8.05 -10.52 3.92
N LEU A 39 -7.87 -11.61 4.69
CA LEU A 39 -6.80 -12.58 4.47
C LEU A 39 -7.07 -13.40 3.19
N ALA A 40 -6.52 -12.96 2.08
CA ALA A 40 -6.57 -13.65 0.79
C ALA A 40 -5.21 -14.26 0.39
N LEU A 41 -4.32 -14.51 1.37
CA LEU A 41 -3.00 -15.11 1.18
C LEU A 41 -2.15 -14.41 0.09
N GLY A 42 -2.30 -13.08 -0.03
CA GLY A 42 -1.61 -12.29 -1.04
C GLY A 42 -2.16 -12.42 -2.48
N LYS A 43 -3.26 -13.16 -2.68
CA LYS A 43 -3.87 -13.40 -4.00
C LYS A 43 -5.08 -12.50 -4.28
N GLY A 44 -5.59 -11.79 -3.26
CA GLY A 44 -6.78 -10.93 -3.37
C GLY A 44 -6.49 -9.53 -3.91
N VAL A 45 -5.46 -9.36 -4.76
CA VAL A 45 -5.08 -8.08 -5.37
C VAL A 45 -5.04 -8.25 -6.87
N LEU A 46 -5.83 -7.46 -7.58
CA LEU A 46 -5.89 -7.40 -9.05
C LEU A 46 -5.47 -6.02 -9.52
N ILE A 47 -4.56 -5.96 -10.50
CA ILE A 47 -4.19 -4.72 -11.18
C ILE A 47 -4.89 -4.75 -12.53
N CYS A 48 -5.88 -3.87 -12.71
CA CYS A 48 -6.72 -3.81 -13.90
C CYS A 48 -6.25 -2.68 -14.82
N GLN A 49 -5.97 -3.01 -16.06
CA GLN A 49 -5.47 -2.05 -17.06
C GLN A 49 -6.60 -1.24 -17.69
N ASP A 50 -7.81 -1.78 -17.71
CA ASP A 50 -8.99 -1.15 -18.30
C ASP A 50 -10.27 -1.48 -17.51
N LEU A 51 -11.37 -0.86 -17.94
CA LEU A 51 -12.67 -1.04 -17.29
C LEU A 51 -13.15 -2.49 -17.32
N LYS A 52 -12.93 -3.19 -18.43
CA LYS A 52 -13.40 -4.56 -18.58
C LYS A 52 -12.71 -5.50 -17.56
N GLU A 53 -11.40 -5.40 -17.44
CA GLU A 53 -10.65 -6.17 -16.43
C GLU A 53 -11.13 -5.85 -15.02
N ALA A 54 -11.46 -4.57 -14.74
CA ALA A 54 -11.95 -4.15 -13.44
C ALA A 54 -13.37 -4.68 -13.15
N GLU A 55 -14.28 -4.66 -14.12
CA GLU A 55 -15.62 -5.25 -13.98
C GLU A 55 -15.55 -6.77 -13.75
N ASP A 56 -14.70 -7.48 -14.50
CA ASP A 56 -14.44 -8.91 -14.29
C ASP A 56 -13.85 -9.15 -12.89
N GLY A 57 -12.98 -8.26 -12.40
CA GLY A 57 -12.40 -8.31 -11.06
C GLY A 57 -13.42 -8.09 -9.94
N VAL A 58 -14.37 -7.17 -10.10
CA VAL A 58 -15.48 -6.98 -9.14
C VAL A 58 -16.29 -8.27 -9.03
N LYS A 59 -16.64 -8.87 -10.16
CA LYS A 59 -17.36 -10.13 -10.20
C LYS A 59 -16.59 -11.24 -9.46
N GLU A 60 -15.32 -11.42 -9.78
CA GLU A 60 -14.47 -12.46 -9.17
C GLU A 60 -14.38 -12.29 -7.64
N ILE A 61 -14.17 -11.06 -7.16
CA ILE A 61 -13.97 -10.78 -5.73
C ILE A 61 -15.28 -10.78 -4.97
N MET A 62 -16.28 -10.00 -5.43
CA MET A 62 -17.48 -9.69 -4.65
C MET A 62 -18.66 -10.60 -4.92
N GLU A 63 -18.85 -11.06 -6.16
CA GLU A 63 -19.99 -11.93 -6.52
C GLU A 63 -19.62 -13.41 -6.40
N ASP A 64 -18.58 -13.86 -7.11
CA ASP A 64 -18.14 -15.27 -7.12
C ASP A 64 -17.47 -15.67 -5.81
N LYS A 65 -17.14 -14.69 -4.94
CA LYS A 65 -16.50 -14.90 -3.63
C LYS A 65 -15.25 -15.76 -3.70
N LYS A 66 -14.43 -15.60 -4.73
CA LYS A 66 -13.20 -16.38 -4.93
C LYS A 66 -12.28 -16.38 -3.70
N PHE A 67 -12.33 -15.31 -2.90
CA PHE A 67 -11.58 -15.17 -1.66
C PHE A 67 -12.43 -15.34 -0.40
N GLY A 68 -13.60 -16.00 -0.51
CA GLY A 68 -14.52 -16.24 0.59
C GLY A 68 -15.01 -14.92 1.22
N ASN A 69 -15.04 -14.86 2.54
CA ASN A 69 -15.53 -13.68 3.28
C ASN A 69 -14.68 -12.42 3.06
N ALA A 70 -13.41 -12.54 2.64
CA ALA A 70 -12.57 -11.40 2.29
C ALA A 70 -13.14 -10.61 1.11
N GLY A 71 -13.94 -11.24 0.23
CA GLY A 71 -14.63 -10.59 -0.86
C GLY A 71 -15.95 -9.91 -0.48
N ASN A 72 -16.33 -9.84 0.79
CA ASN A 72 -17.52 -9.08 1.21
C ASN A 72 -17.32 -7.58 1.11
N THR A 73 -16.10 -7.12 1.29
CA THR A 73 -15.71 -5.73 1.10
C THR A 73 -14.54 -5.68 0.12
N MET A 74 -14.57 -4.74 -0.77
CA MET A 74 -13.50 -4.49 -1.73
C MET A 74 -12.97 -3.08 -1.57
N VAL A 75 -11.65 -2.95 -1.66
CA VAL A 75 -10.96 -1.64 -1.75
C VAL A 75 -10.58 -1.42 -3.21
N ILE A 76 -11.01 -0.30 -3.76
CA ILE A 76 -10.56 0.20 -5.07
C ILE A 76 -9.55 1.31 -4.82
N GLU A 77 -8.37 1.17 -5.39
CA GLU A 77 -7.21 1.99 -5.07
C GLU A 77 -6.51 2.48 -6.33
N GLU A 78 -6.03 3.71 -6.34
CA GLU A 78 -5.22 4.21 -7.46
C GLU A 78 -3.98 3.34 -7.65
N PHE A 79 -3.64 3.06 -8.90
CA PHE A 79 -2.40 2.38 -9.23
C PHE A 79 -1.25 3.38 -9.21
N MET A 80 -0.34 3.21 -8.28
CA MET A 80 0.78 4.11 -8.14
C MET A 80 2.05 3.53 -8.78
N THR A 81 2.81 4.41 -9.42
CA THR A 81 4.09 4.09 -10.05
C THR A 81 5.21 4.81 -9.33
N GLY A 82 6.30 4.11 -9.05
CA GLY A 82 7.43 4.69 -8.37
C GLY A 82 8.46 3.63 -7.95
N ARG A 83 9.47 4.08 -7.23
CA ARG A 83 10.46 3.18 -6.63
C ARG A 83 10.02 2.80 -5.23
N GLU A 84 9.92 1.51 -4.98
CA GLU A 84 9.62 1.02 -3.64
C GLU A 84 10.85 1.15 -2.74
N VAL A 85 10.64 1.69 -1.56
CA VAL A 85 11.65 1.75 -0.49
C VAL A 85 11.01 1.27 0.79
N SER A 86 11.68 0.35 1.48
CA SER A 86 11.23 -0.16 2.77
C SER A 86 12.00 0.51 3.90
N VAL A 87 11.27 0.93 4.93
CA VAL A 87 11.85 1.43 6.18
C VAL A 87 11.23 0.66 7.34
N LEU A 88 12.04 -0.11 8.01
CA LEU A 88 11.64 -0.78 9.26
C LEU A 88 11.87 0.17 10.43
N SER A 89 11.06 0.01 11.47
CA SER A 89 11.12 0.88 12.64
C SER A 89 10.78 0.10 13.89
N PHE A 90 11.32 0.51 15.03
CA PHE A 90 10.88 0.06 16.35
C PHE A 90 9.92 1.07 16.95
N VAL A 91 8.85 0.60 17.55
CA VAL A 91 7.82 1.43 18.18
C VAL A 91 7.51 0.90 19.57
N ASP A 92 7.47 1.81 20.56
CA ASP A 92 7.14 1.49 21.97
C ASP A 92 5.72 1.92 22.37
N GLY A 93 4.91 2.34 21.40
CA GLY A 93 3.56 2.87 21.59
C GLY A 93 3.48 4.40 21.58
N LYS A 94 4.62 5.09 21.64
CA LYS A 94 4.70 6.56 21.60
C LYS A 94 5.84 7.03 20.69
N THR A 95 6.99 6.39 20.83
CA THR A 95 8.20 6.78 20.10
C THR A 95 8.44 5.81 18.94
N ILE A 96 8.83 6.34 17.79
CA ILE A 96 9.28 5.55 16.66
C ILE A 96 10.76 5.79 16.40
N ARG A 97 11.51 4.72 16.13
CA ARG A 97 12.92 4.75 15.72
C ARG A 97 13.08 3.98 14.42
N THR A 98 13.35 4.72 13.36
CA THR A 98 13.55 4.16 12.02
C THR A 98 14.94 3.53 11.89
N MET A 99 14.98 2.40 11.20
CA MET A 99 16.23 1.76 10.75
C MET A 99 16.67 2.39 9.42
N THR A 100 17.85 2.00 8.97
CA THR A 100 18.35 2.36 7.64
C THR A 100 17.38 1.85 6.58
N SER A 101 17.09 2.69 5.57
CA SER A 101 16.23 2.32 4.46
C SER A 101 16.79 1.14 3.67
N ALA A 102 15.93 0.33 3.12
CA ALA A 102 16.30 -0.78 2.26
C ALA A 102 15.45 -0.81 0.99
N GLN A 103 15.94 -1.44 -0.04
CA GLN A 103 15.21 -1.65 -1.27
C GLN A 103 15.31 -3.11 -1.68
N ASP A 104 14.19 -3.67 -2.08
CA ASP A 104 14.03 -5.04 -2.51
C ASP A 104 13.87 -5.12 -4.02
N HIS A 105 14.57 -6.06 -4.65
CA HIS A 105 14.41 -6.39 -6.07
C HIS A 105 13.36 -7.50 -6.21
N LYS A 106 12.12 -7.12 -6.47
CA LYS A 106 10.99 -8.06 -6.52
C LYS A 106 10.78 -8.71 -7.88
N ARG A 107 11.21 -8.07 -8.96
CA ARG A 107 11.00 -8.58 -10.31
C ARG A 107 11.99 -9.68 -10.66
N ALA A 108 11.49 -10.70 -11.37
CA ALA A 108 12.27 -11.90 -11.68
C ALA A 108 13.31 -11.72 -12.80
N GLN A 109 13.18 -10.66 -13.61
CA GLN A 109 14.02 -10.44 -14.79
C GLN A 109 14.77 -9.11 -14.71
N ASP A 110 15.81 -8.98 -15.52
CA ASP A 110 16.61 -7.77 -15.65
C ASP A 110 15.76 -6.56 -16.06
N GLY A 111 16.20 -5.36 -15.66
CA GLY A 111 15.50 -4.12 -15.99
C GLY A 111 14.16 -3.94 -15.27
N ASP A 112 13.99 -4.57 -14.10
CA ASP A 112 12.76 -4.52 -13.30
C ASP A 112 11.54 -5.06 -14.07
N GLN A 113 11.72 -6.18 -14.76
CA GLN A 113 10.74 -6.84 -15.61
C GLN A 113 10.28 -8.19 -15.02
N GLY A 114 9.21 -8.74 -15.60
CA GLY A 114 8.68 -10.04 -15.23
C GLY A 114 7.75 -10.01 -14.01
N LEU A 115 7.47 -11.19 -13.47
CA LEU A 115 6.57 -11.37 -12.33
C LEU A 115 7.23 -10.94 -11.02
N ASN A 116 6.42 -10.48 -10.08
CA ASN A 116 6.86 -10.25 -8.70
C ASN A 116 7.22 -11.58 -8.03
N THR A 117 8.33 -11.56 -7.29
CA THR A 117 8.81 -12.67 -6.47
C THR A 117 8.76 -12.30 -4.99
N GLY A 118 9.18 -13.20 -4.12
CA GLY A 118 9.38 -12.90 -2.70
C GLY A 118 10.61 -12.04 -2.39
N GLY A 119 11.38 -11.68 -3.44
CA GLY A 119 12.60 -10.90 -3.39
C GLY A 119 13.76 -11.66 -4.01
N MET A 120 14.46 -11.03 -4.95
CA MET A 120 15.65 -11.58 -5.64
C MET A 120 16.95 -11.11 -4.97
N GLY A 121 16.83 -10.14 -4.07
CA GLY A 121 17.93 -9.57 -3.31
C GLY A 121 17.54 -8.20 -2.76
N THR A 122 18.27 -7.76 -1.75
CA THR A 122 18.04 -6.47 -1.11
C THR A 122 19.34 -5.70 -0.97
N PHE A 123 19.25 -4.38 -0.92
CA PHE A 123 20.38 -3.52 -0.58
C PHE A 123 19.95 -2.41 0.38
N SER A 124 20.90 -1.94 1.18
CA SER A 124 20.73 -0.89 2.17
C SER A 124 22.04 -0.10 2.30
N PRO A 125 21.99 1.24 2.38
CA PRO A 125 20.81 2.10 2.28
C PRO A 125 20.27 2.21 0.84
N SER A 126 18.99 2.59 0.68
CA SER A 126 18.44 2.94 -0.62
C SER A 126 18.90 4.35 -1.02
N PRO A 127 19.53 4.56 -2.20
CA PRO A 127 19.97 5.87 -2.65
C PRO A 127 18.80 6.82 -2.99
N PHE A 128 17.58 6.30 -3.05
CA PHE A 128 16.37 7.08 -3.32
C PHE A 128 15.72 7.62 -2.04
N TYR A 129 16.13 7.12 -0.88
CA TYR A 129 15.67 7.59 0.42
C TYR A 129 16.58 8.72 0.90
N THR A 130 16.34 9.92 0.40
CA THR A 130 17.11 11.12 0.73
C THR A 130 16.73 11.68 2.10
N GLU A 131 17.53 12.61 2.62
CA GLU A 131 17.23 13.30 3.88
C GLU A 131 15.88 14.05 3.82
N GLU A 132 15.55 14.68 2.68
CA GLU A 132 14.25 15.33 2.47
C GLU A 132 13.09 14.34 2.57
N VAL A 133 13.27 13.11 2.03
CA VAL A 133 12.27 12.04 2.14
C VAL A 133 12.11 11.61 3.60
N ASP A 134 13.21 11.42 4.32
CA ASP A 134 13.19 11.05 5.72
C ASP A 134 12.48 12.10 6.58
N GLU A 135 12.81 13.37 6.40
CA GLU A 135 12.15 14.49 7.11
C GLU A 135 10.64 14.52 6.84
N PHE A 136 10.24 14.38 5.57
CA PHE A 136 8.83 14.30 5.22
C PHE A 136 8.14 13.10 5.89
N CYS A 137 8.75 11.93 5.83
CA CYS A 137 8.19 10.72 6.43
C CYS A 137 8.08 10.84 7.96
N ARG A 138 9.07 11.42 8.62
CA ARG A 138 9.03 11.68 10.07
C ARG A 138 7.85 12.57 10.43
N LYS A 139 7.65 13.64 9.66
CA LYS A 139 6.64 14.66 9.94
C LYS A 139 5.21 14.19 9.62
N TYR A 140 5.03 13.49 8.51
CA TYR A 140 3.69 13.22 7.97
C TYR A 140 3.27 11.76 8.00
N VAL A 141 4.22 10.83 8.21
CA VAL A 141 3.94 9.40 8.09
C VAL A 141 4.23 8.67 9.40
N TYR A 142 5.47 8.66 9.86
CA TYR A 142 5.88 7.79 10.97
C TYR A 142 5.19 8.13 12.30
N GLN A 143 5.48 9.30 12.83
CA GLN A 143 4.89 9.70 14.12
C GLN A 143 3.36 9.83 14.03
N PRO A 144 2.78 10.45 12.97
CA PRO A 144 1.32 10.48 12.82
C PRO A 144 0.65 9.10 12.79
N THR A 145 1.32 8.07 12.23
CA THR A 145 0.78 6.70 12.25
C THR A 145 0.77 6.12 13.66
N VAL A 146 1.83 6.31 14.42
CA VAL A 146 1.91 5.86 15.83
C VAL A 146 0.85 6.55 16.69
N ASP A 147 0.71 7.87 16.52
CA ASP A 147 -0.27 8.69 17.25
C ASP A 147 -1.71 8.29 16.87
N ALA A 148 -1.98 8.04 15.59
CA ALA A 148 -3.27 7.58 15.11
C ALA A 148 -3.65 6.21 15.69
N MET A 149 -2.71 5.26 15.73
CA MET A 149 -2.93 3.94 16.33
C MET A 149 -3.24 4.05 17.84
N ALA A 150 -2.53 4.93 18.54
CA ALA A 150 -2.80 5.19 19.96
C ALA A 150 -4.18 5.83 20.16
N ALA A 151 -4.56 6.80 19.32
CA ALA A 151 -5.87 7.47 19.37
C ALA A 151 -7.04 6.50 19.08
N GLU A 152 -6.82 5.46 18.26
CA GLU A 152 -7.80 4.38 18.02
C GLU A 152 -7.82 3.31 19.15
N GLY A 153 -7.11 3.54 20.25
CA GLY A 153 -7.04 2.57 21.36
C GLY A 153 -6.21 1.33 21.05
N ARG A 154 -5.37 1.38 20.03
CA ARG A 154 -4.52 0.27 19.56
C ARG A 154 -3.05 0.69 19.53
N PRO A 155 -2.45 1.07 20.67
CA PRO A 155 -1.05 1.50 20.70
C PRO A 155 -0.15 0.37 20.19
N PHE A 156 0.68 0.68 19.22
CA PHE A 156 1.56 -0.28 18.58
C PHE A 156 2.90 -0.33 19.33
N LYS A 157 3.38 -1.53 19.69
CA LYS A 157 4.61 -1.74 20.47
C LYS A 157 5.44 -2.88 19.89
N GLU A 158 5.77 -2.82 18.64
CA GLU A 158 6.48 -3.87 17.92
C GLU A 158 7.35 -3.26 16.81
N SER A 159 7.93 -4.09 15.95
CA SER A 159 8.56 -3.61 14.73
C SER A 159 7.49 -3.23 13.71
N PHE A 160 7.66 -2.06 13.12
CA PHE A 160 6.77 -1.49 12.12
C PHE A 160 7.50 -1.43 10.78
N SER A 161 6.91 -2.01 9.77
CA SER A 161 7.44 -1.93 8.40
C SER A 161 6.60 -0.97 7.57
N LEU A 162 7.24 0.00 6.97
CA LEU A 162 6.64 0.94 6.05
C LEU A 162 7.25 0.74 4.66
N VAL A 163 6.39 0.54 3.67
CA VAL A 163 6.77 0.53 2.27
C VAL A 163 6.33 1.84 1.65
N LEU A 164 7.28 2.55 1.07
CA LEU A 164 7.08 3.82 0.39
C LEU A 164 7.20 3.59 -1.11
N CYS A 165 6.32 4.20 -1.88
CA CYS A 165 6.52 4.35 -3.31
C CYS A 165 6.93 5.78 -3.62
N LEU A 166 8.16 5.97 -4.04
CA LEU A 166 8.71 7.26 -4.36
C LEU A 166 8.52 7.54 -5.84
N PRO A 167 7.77 8.58 -6.24
CA PRO A 167 7.55 8.90 -7.64
C PRO A 167 8.87 9.22 -8.35
N GLN A 168 8.98 8.79 -9.60
CA GLN A 168 10.21 8.96 -10.41
C GLN A 168 10.47 10.41 -10.82
N MET A 169 9.48 11.30 -10.78
CA MET A 169 9.61 12.69 -11.24
C MET A 169 9.24 13.69 -10.16
N ALA A 170 10.23 14.54 -9.90
CA ALA A 170 10.18 15.97 -9.52
C ALA A 170 9.38 16.41 -8.29
N ARG A 171 10.12 16.84 -7.33
CA ARG A 171 10.11 18.08 -6.48
C ARG A 171 8.80 18.79 -6.12
N ARG A 172 7.59 18.37 -6.54
CA ARG A 172 6.37 19.13 -6.26
C ARG A 172 5.17 18.38 -5.69
N TYR A 173 5.10 17.03 -5.78
CA TYR A 173 3.97 16.27 -5.18
C TYR A 173 4.48 14.93 -4.66
N TRP A 174 4.71 14.86 -3.36
CA TRP A 174 5.00 13.61 -2.65
C TRP A 174 3.66 12.87 -2.42
N ASN A 175 3.30 12.00 -3.32
CA ASN A 175 2.33 10.97 -3.02
C ASN A 175 3.09 9.80 -2.40
N ILE A 176 2.96 9.63 -1.10
CA ILE A 176 3.60 8.55 -0.37
C ILE A 176 2.61 7.42 -0.21
N MET A 177 3.06 6.26 -0.64
CA MET A 177 2.30 5.04 -0.61
C MET A 177 2.52 4.15 0.59
N HIS A 178 1.44 3.51 0.91
CA HIS A 178 1.26 2.29 1.68
C HIS A 178 2.08 2.09 2.94
N ALA A 179 1.39 2.29 4.04
CA ALA A 179 1.52 1.37 5.16
C ALA A 179 0.79 0.06 4.77
N SER A 180 1.34 -0.70 3.83
CA SER A 180 0.87 -2.04 3.55
C SER A 180 1.66 -3.01 4.42
N GLU A 181 0.95 -3.71 5.25
CA GLU A 181 1.38 -4.74 6.19
C GLU A 181 2.06 -4.25 7.46
N ILE A 182 1.24 -4.01 8.47
CA ILE A 182 1.65 -4.23 9.86
C ILE A 182 1.81 -5.75 10.02
N ARG A 183 2.99 -6.28 9.68
CA ARG A 183 3.31 -7.67 9.98
C ARG A 183 3.69 -7.76 11.44
N LYS A 184 2.83 -8.40 12.22
CA LYS A 184 3.24 -8.99 13.49
C LYS A 184 4.18 -10.15 13.16
N HIS A 185 5.47 -9.98 13.35
CA HIS A 185 6.38 -11.09 13.45
C HIS A 185 6.20 -11.70 14.84
N ARG A 186 5.56 -12.87 14.91
CA ARG A 186 5.59 -13.75 16.08
C ARG A 186 6.89 -14.52 16.11
#